data_00457ea9be8ae2237616dc8729d6cbb2
#
_entry.id   00457ea9be8ae2237616dc8729d6cbb2
#
_cell.length_a   1.000
_cell.length_b   1.000
_cell.length_c   1.000
_cell.angle_alpha   90.00
_cell.angle_beta   90.00
_cell.angle_gamma   90.00
#
_symmetry.space_group_name_H-M   'P 1'
#
loop_
_entity.id
_entity.type
_entity.pdbx_description
1 polymer ?
#
loop_
_entity_poly.entity_id
_entity_poly.type
_entity_poly.pdbx_seq_one_letter_code
_entity_poly.pdbx_strand_id
1 'polypeptide(L)'
;KLCFVFSISDHHIFLYSWIVIGFISFPFILSYDAPYGRHTSSKWGPLVDNKIGWIVMELPALIVCPLLVLTSTNAVSDVTTFFILLWIIHYFNRSVVFPLRIKTKKKKMPLLIAFLAFLFNIVNGLINGLYFSGVKFDYDYSWLSTPQFIVGIIIFLSLIHISEPTRPI
;
A
#
# COMPACT_ATOMS: atom_id res chain seq x y z
N LYS A 1 -26.02 -5.01 -4.41
CA LYS A 1 -25.46 -4.51 -3.14
C LYS A 1 -24.84 -5.70 -2.43
N LEU A 2 -23.52 -5.84 -2.48
CA LEU A 2 -22.80 -6.84 -1.68
C LEU A 2 -22.79 -6.30 -0.23
N CYS A 3 -23.75 -6.74 0.57
CA CYS A 3 -23.74 -6.48 2.00
C CYS A 3 -22.81 -7.53 2.63
N PHE A 4 -21.52 -7.31 2.58
CA PHE A 4 -20.57 -8.10 3.35
C PHE A 4 -20.63 -7.58 4.78
N VAL A 5 -21.33 -8.28 5.67
CA VAL A 5 -21.29 -8.03 7.11
C VAL A 5 -19.98 -8.60 7.63
N PHE A 6 -18.89 -7.86 7.41
CA PHE A 6 -17.59 -8.21 7.97
C PHE A 6 -17.59 -7.75 9.42
N SER A 7 -17.48 -8.68 10.36
CA SER A 7 -17.47 -8.35 11.78
C SER A 7 -16.10 -7.77 12.20
N ILE A 8 -16.07 -7.04 13.31
CA ILE A 8 -14.80 -6.55 13.90
C ILE A 8 -13.85 -7.71 14.21
N SER A 9 -14.38 -8.85 14.66
CA SER A 9 -13.60 -10.06 14.95
C SER A 9 -12.95 -10.63 13.68
N ASP A 10 -13.68 -10.67 12.57
CA ASP A 10 -13.14 -11.15 11.28
C ASP A 10 -12.00 -10.25 10.77
N HIS A 11 -12.15 -8.94 10.93
CA HIS A 11 -11.10 -7.99 10.61
C HIS A 11 -9.83 -8.22 11.43
N HIS A 12 -9.95 -8.43 12.75
CA HIS A 12 -8.83 -8.70 13.63
C HIS A 12 -8.15 -10.04 13.28
N ILE A 13 -8.91 -11.09 13.00
CA ILE A 13 -8.35 -12.39 12.57
C ILE A 13 -7.57 -12.21 11.27
N PHE A 14 -8.13 -11.49 10.29
CA PHE A 14 -7.47 -11.23 9.02
C PHE A 14 -6.18 -10.42 9.21
N LEU A 15 -6.23 -9.35 10.01
CA LEU A 15 -5.07 -8.50 10.32
C LEU A 15 -3.96 -9.29 11.02
N TYR A 16 -4.30 -10.04 12.08
CA TYR A 16 -3.30 -10.82 12.81
C TYR A 16 -2.69 -11.94 11.97
N SER A 17 -3.50 -12.61 11.14
CA SER A 17 -3.01 -13.61 10.21
C SER A 17 -1.99 -12.99 9.23
N TRP A 18 -2.27 -11.78 8.74
CA TRP A 18 -1.36 -11.06 7.85
C TRP A 18 -0.05 -10.65 8.54
N ILE A 19 -0.13 -10.20 9.79
CA ILE A 19 1.05 -9.89 10.62
C ILE A 19 1.90 -11.14 10.83
N VAL A 20 1.30 -12.28 11.15
CA VAL A 20 2.01 -13.56 11.33
C VAL A 20 2.73 -13.97 10.04
N ILE A 21 2.06 -13.87 8.88
CA ILE A 21 2.69 -14.11 7.57
C ILE A 21 3.90 -13.18 7.36
N GLY A 22 3.78 -11.91 7.73
CA GLY A 22 4.88 -10.94 7.69
C GLY A 22 6.08 -11.38 8.54
N PHE A 23 5.84 -11.80 9.77
CA PHE A 23 6.91 -12.30 10.65
C PHE A 23 7.56 -13.57 10.14
N ILE A 24 6.80 -14.52 9.59
CA ILE A 24 7.34 -15.76 9.01
C ILE A 24 8.16 -15.46 7.74
N SER A 25 7.72 -14.53 6.91
CA SER A 25 8.43 -14.16 5.67
C SER A 25 9.68 -13.31 5.90
N PHE A 26 9.77 -12.60 7.02
CA PHE A 26 10.83 -11.63 7.30
C PHE A 26 12.25 -12.23 7.27
N PRO A 27 12.57 -13.38 7.92
CA PRO A 27 13.87 -13.99 7.83
C PRO A 27 14.26 -14.39 6.40
N PHE A 28 13.24 -14.79 5.62
CA PHE A 28 13.43 -15.16 4.21
C PHE A 28 13.82 -13.94 3.37
N ILE A 29 13.14 -12.82 3.56
CA ILE A 29 13.43 -11.55 2.87
C ILE A 29 14.82 -11.03 3.23
N LEU A 30 15.27 -11.19 4.48
CA LEU A 30 16.62 -10.80 4.90
C LEU A 30 17.73 -11.68 4.29
N SER A 31 17.41 -12.93 3.97
CA SER A 31 18.40 -13.90 3.44
C SER A 31 18.59 -13.81 1.93
N TYR A 32 17.73 -13.11 1.21
CA TYR A 32 17.78 -13.01 -0.25
C TYR A 32 17.78 -11.56 -0.72
N ASP A 33 18.75 -11.22 -1.57
CA ASP A 33 18.74 -9.93 -2.27
C ASP A 33 17.51 -9.85 -3.17
N ALA A 34 16.73 -8.80 -2.98
CA ALA A 34 15.54 -8.57 -3.80
C ALA A 34 15.94 -8.43 -5.29
N PRO A 35 15.43 -9.31 -6.19
CA PRO A 35 15.92 -9.44 -7.57
C PRO A 35 15.37 -8.36 -8.50
N TYR A 36 15.45 -7.10 -8.08
CA TYR A 36 15.04 -5.95 -8.91
C TYR A 36 16.11 -4.84 -8.91
N GLY A 37 15.99 -3.87 -9.79
CA GLY A 37 16.93 -2.77 -9.92
C GLY A 37 18.30 -3.24 -10.41
N ARG A 38 19.36 -3.05 -9.62
CA ARG A 38 20.73 -3.52 -9.94
C ARG A 38 20.93 -5.03 -9.79
N HIS A 39 20.08 -5.68 -9.01
CA HIS A 39 20.11 -7.13 -8.74
C HIS A 39 19.09 -7.91 -9.60
N THR A 40 18.56 -7.31 -10.67
CA THR A 40 17.59 -7.97 -11.55
C THR A 40 18.17 -9.28 -12.10
N SER A 41 17.41 -10.37 -11.95
CA SER A 41 17.79 -11.70 -12.41
C SER A 41 16.62 -12.40 -13.09
N SER A 42 16.89 -13.03 -14.23
CA SER A 42 15.92 -13.87 -14.96
C SER A 42 15.62 -15.21 -14.26
N LYS A 43 16.36 -15.55 -13.22
CA LYS A 43 16.09 -16.73 -12.39
C LYS A 43 14.74 -16.73 -11.71
N TRP A 44 14.12 -15.55 -11.58
CA TRP A 44 12.81 -15.32 -10.95
C TRP A 44 11.66 -15.21 -11.97
N GLY A 45 11.84 -15.79 -13.15
CA GLY A 45 10.84 -15.84 -14.21
C GLY A 45 10.98 -14.75 -15.28
N PRO A 46 9.97 -14.59 -16.13
CA PRO A 46 9.99 -13.62 -17.22
C PRO A 46 10.12 -12.19 -16.69
N LEU A 47 10.78 -11.35 -17.49
CA LEU A 47 11.08 -9.96 -17.15
C LEU A 47 10.07 -9.02 -17.83
N VAL A 48 9.46 -8.14 -17.07
CA VAL A 48 8.58 -7.06 -17.55
C VAL A 48 9.25 -5.70 -17.46
N ASP A 49 8.75 -4.74 -18.21
CA ASP A 49 9.23 -3.36 -18.10
C ASP A 49 9.05 -2.83 -16.68
N ASN A 50 10.08 -2.16 -16.17
CA ASN A 50 10.10 -1.71 -14.79
C ASN A 50 9.00 -0.70 -14.45
N LYS A 51 8.64 0.20 -15.39
CA LYS A 51 7.55 1.17 -15.18
C LYS A 51 6.20 0.48 -15.10
N ILE A 52 5.94 -0.45 -16.03
CA ILE A 52 4.71 -1.24 -16.05
C ILE A 52 4.61 -2.08 -14.76
N GLY A 53 5.71 -2.71 -14.35
CA GLY A 53 5.76 -3.45 -13.11
C GLY A 53 5.36 -2.60 -11.91
N TRP A 54 5.93 -1.39 -11.78
CA TRP A 54 5.60 -0.45 -10.70
C TRP A 54 4.11 -0.03 -10.71
N ILE A 55 3.55 0.29 -11.88
CA ILE A 55 2.14 0.64 -12.02
C ILE A 55 1.26 -0.53 -11.55
N VAL A 56 1.50 -1.71 -12.09
CA VAL A 56 0.67 -2.90 -11.81
C VAL A 56 0.71 -3.27 -10.33
N MET A 57 1.89 -3.24 -9.70
CA MET A 57 2.02 -3.67 -8.30
C MET A 57 1.41 -2.69 -7.30
N GLU A 58 1.38 -1.39 -7.59
CA GLU A 58 0.88 -0.37 -6.64
C GLU A 58 -0.58 0.02 -6.88
N LEU A 59 -1.10 -0.20 -8.09
CA LEU A 59 -2.46 0.18 -8.48
C LEU A 59 -3.56 -0.44 -7.60
N PRO A 60 -3.48 -1.70 -7.12
CA PRO A 60 -4.51 -2.27 -6.27
C PRO A 60 -4.74 -1.48 -4.97
N ALA A 61 -3.67 -1.00 -4.31
CA ALA A 61 -3.82 -0.22 -3.09
C ALA A 61 -4.52 1.12 -3.35
N LEU A 62 -4.27 1.73 -4.52
CA LEU A 62 -4.96 2.96 -4.93
C LEU A 62 -6.46 2.76 -5.14
N ILE A 63 -6.87 1.58 -5.61
CA ILE A 63 -8.27 1.30 -6.00
C ILE A 63 -9.04 0.66 -4.84
N VAL A 64 -8.52 -0.40 -4.25
CA VAL A 64 -9.27 -1.27 -3.34
C VAL A 64 -9.71 -0.55 -2.08
N CYS A 65 -8.81 0.16 -1.40
CA CYS A 65 -9.12 0.85 -0.16
C CYS A 65 -10.16 1.97 -0.35
N PRO A 66 -9.98 2.93 -1.27
CA PRO A 66 -10.99 3.96 -1.50
C PRO A 66 -12.33 3.40 -1.99
N LEU A 67 -12.31 2.36 -2.84
CA LEU A 67 -13.54 1.73 -3.34
C LEU A 67 -14.38 1.15 -2.21
N LEU A 68 -13.76 0.45 -1.26
CA LEU A 68 -14.45 -0.11 -0.10
C LEU A 68 -15.08 0.99 0.77
N VAL A 69 -14.37 2.09 0.98
CA VAL A 69 -14.90 3.23 1.76
C VAL A 69 -16.04 3.92 1.03
N LEU A 70 -15.89 4.19 -0.27
CA LEU A 70 -16.91 4.87 -1.08
C LEU A 70 -18.19 4.03 -1.27
N THR A 71 -18.08 2.70 -1.26
CA THR A 71 -19.22 1.79 -1.38
C THR A 71 -19.83 1.37 -0.05
N SER A 72 -19.23 1.79 1.06
CA SER A 72 -19.76 1.56 2.41
C SER A 72 -21.11 2.23 2.60
N THR A 73 -21.97 1.57 3.36
CA THR A 73 -23.25 2.13 3.81
C THR A 73 -23.11 2.95 5.10
N ASN A 74 -21.95 2.88 5.75
CA ASN A 74 -21.68 3.63 6.97
C ASN A 74 -21.34 5.09 6.66
N ALA A 75 -21.75 5.99 7.52
CA ALA A 75 -21.31 7.38 7.45
C ALA A 75 -19.79 7.45 7.72
N VAL A 76 -19.08 8.16 6.86
CA VAL A 76 -17.64 8.37 6.97
C VAL A 76 -17.40 9.73 7.60
N SER A 77 -16.63 9.80 8.70
CA SER A 77 -16.29 11.07 9.34
C SER A 77 -15.34 11.91 8.47
N ASP A 78 -15.28 13.22 8.72
CA ASP A 78 -14.36 14.12 8.02
C ASP A 78 -12.89 13.72 8.24
N VAL A 79 -12.56 13.25 9.44
CA VAL A 79 -11.21 12.78 9.79
C VAL A 79 -10.87 11.51 9.02
N THR A 80 -11.81 10.57 8.89
CA THR A 80 -11.64 9.38 8.04
C THR A 80 -11.47 9.78 6.57
N THR A 81 -12.27 10.72 6.09
CA THR A 81 -12.14 11.26 4.73
C THR A 81 -10.74 11.84 4.51
N PHE A 82 -10.21 12.58 5.48
CA PHE A 82 -8.85 13.10 5.43
C PHE A 82 -7.79 11.98 5.30
N PHE A 83 -7.92 10.87 6.06
CA PHE A 83 -7.01 9.73 5.92
C PHE A 83 -7.09 9.06 4.54
N ILE A 84 -8.30 8.92 3.99
CA ILE A 84 -8.48 8.36 2.65
C ILE A 84 -7.86 9.27 1.58
N LEU A 85 -7.93 10.58 1.73
CA LEU A 85 -7.26 11.52 0.83
C LEU A 85 -5.74 11.37 0.90
N LEU A 86 -5.15 11.25 2.10
CA LEU A 86 -3.72 10.98 2.25
C LEU A 86 -3.33 9.65 1.59
N TRP A 87 -4.14 8.61 1.75
CA TRP A 87 -3.95 7.31 1.10
C TRP A 87 -3.96 7.44 -0.42
N ILE A 88 -4.96 8.11 -0.98
CA ILE A 88 -5.08 8.33 -2.43
C ILE A 88 -3.86 9.10 -2.95
N ILE A 89 -3.47 10.19 -2.31
CA ILE A 89 -2.30 11.00 -2.70
C ILE A 89 -1.03 10.13 -2.70
N HIS A 90 -0.81 9.35 -1.64
CA HIS A 90 0.35 8.47 -1.54
C HIS A 90 0.40 7.45 -2.68
N TYR A 91 -0.67 6.67 -2.84
CA TYR A 91 -0.70 5.60 -3.84
C TYR A 91 -0.82 6.12 -5.26
N PHE A 92 -1.43 7.28 -5.49
CA PHE A 92 -1.38 7.95 -6.79
C PHE A 92 0.06 8.35 -7.14
N ASN A 93 0.78 8.91 -6.18
CA ASN A 93 2.20 9.22 -6.39
C ASN A 93 3.00 7.94 -6.71
N ARG A 94 2.80 6.85 -5.98
CA ARG A 94 3.55 5.60 -6.18
C ARG A 94 3.18 4.84 -7.45
N SER A 95 1.88 4.80 -7.80
CA SER A 95 1.40 4.02 -8.95
C SER A 95 1.46 4.76 -10.27
N VAL A 96 1.40 6.10 -10.25
CA VAL A 96 1.35 6.91 -11.48
C VAL A 96 2.55 7.84 -11.59
N VAL A 97 2.71 8.77 -10.65
CA VAL A 97 3.72 9.83 -10.76
C VAL A 97 5.14 9.27 -10.74
N PHE A 98 5.45 8.43 -9.76
CA PHE A 98 6.79 7.84 -9.61
C PHE A 98 7.20 7.00 -10.84
N PRO A 99 6.39 6.05 -11.36
CA PRO A 99 6.77 5.28 -12.54
C PRO A 99 6.94 6.12 -13.80
N LEU A 100 6.19 7.21 -13.93
CA LEU A 100 6.35 8.11 -15.06
C LEU A 100 7.64 8.94 -14.98
N ARG A 101 8.03 9.37 -13.77
CA ARG A 101 9.23 10.18 -13.51
C ARG A 101 10.52 9.37 -13.48
N ILE A 102 10.47 8.09 -13.12
CA ILE A 102 11.66 7.25 -12.96
C ILE A 102 12.37 7.03 -14.31
N LYS A 103 13.67 7.29 -14.35
CA LYS A 103 14.53 7.05 -15.51
C LYS A 103 15.12 5.64 -15.43
N THR A 104 14.42 4.65 -15.93
CA THR A 104 14.81 3.24 -15.79
C THR A 104 15.87 2.78 -16.78
N LYS A 105 16.23 3.58 -17.82
CA LYS A 105 17.15 3.17 -18.89
C LYS A 105 16.84 1.75 -19.42
N LYS A 106 15.56 1.45 -19.67
CA LYS A 106 15.06 0.14 -20.13
C LYS A 106 15.30 -1.02 -19.13
N LYS A 107 15.49 -0.73 -17.84
CA LYS A 107 15.58 -1.77 -16.81
C LYS A 107 14.28 -2.55 -16.74
N LYS A 108 14.40 -3.83 -16.42
CA LYS A 108 13.28 -4.75 -16.27
C LYS A 108 13.23 -5.26 -14.81
N MET A 109 12.09 -5.81 -14.42
CA MET A 109 11.92 -6.52 -13.15
C MET A 109 11.26 -7.88 -13.40
N PRO A 110 11.51 -8.90 -12.54
CA PRO A 110 10.83 -10.18 -12.65
C PRO A 110 9.32 -10.03 -12.46
N LEU A 111 8.54 -10.67 -13.33
CA LEU A 111 7.07 -10.68 -13.25
C LEU A 111 6.59 -11.22 -11.90
N LEU A 112 7.27 -12.23 -11.36
CA LEU A 112 6.93 -12.81 -10.06
C LEU A 112 6.97 -11.75 -8.94
N ILE A 113 7.96 -10.87 -8.93
CA ILE A 113 8.06 -9.80 -7.93
C ILE A 113 6.91 -8.81 -8.07
N ALA A 114 6.61 -8.39 -9.31
CA ALA A 114 5.47 -7.51 -9.57
C ALA A 114 4.14 -8.17 -9.15
N PHE A 115 3.97 -9.46 -9.38
CA PHE A 115 2.79 -10.23 -9.00
C PHE A 115 2.64 -10.38 -7.48
N LEU A 116 3.71 -10.72 -6.76
CA LEU A 116 3.68 -10.82 -5.30
C LEU A 116 3.37 -9.47 -4.65
N ALA A 117 3.96 -8.39 -5.16
CA ALA A 117 3.65 -7.04 -4.69
C ALA A 117 2.23 -6.60 -5.03
N PHE A 118 1.70 -7.00 -6.19
CA PHE A 118 0.29 -6.80 -6.56
C PHE A 118 -0.65 -7.47 -5.56
N LEU A 119 -0.42 -8.76 -5.22
CA LEU A 119 -1.21 -9.47 -4.21
C LEU A 119 -1.09 -8.82 -2.83
N PHE A 120 0.12 -8.44 -2.44
CA PHE A 120 0.35 -7.72 -1.19
C PHE A 120 -0.48 -6.44 -1.12
N ASN A 121 -0.51 -5.66 -2.19
CA ASN A 121 -1.24 -4.40 -2.25
C ASN A 121 -2.78 -4.58 -2.30
N ILE A 122 -3.28 -5.71 -2.84
CA ILE A 122 -4.69 -6.08 -2.69
C ILE A 122 -5.01 -6.26 -1.20
N VAL A 123 -4.24 -7.09 -0.50
CA VAL A 123 -4.46 -7.38 0.93
C VAL A 123 -4.33 -6.11 1.77
N ASN A 124 -3.32 -5.28 1.49
CA ASN A 124 -3.13 -4.00 2.15
C ASN A 124 -4.34 -3.07 1.94
N GLY A 125 -4.85 -2.96 0.72
CA GLY A 125 -6.05 -2.20 0.40
C GLY A 125 -7.31 -2.74 1.07
N LEU A 126 -7.45 -4.08 1.17
CA LEU A 126 -8.56 -4.74 1.85
C LEU A 126 -8.53 -4.47 3.35
N ILE A 127 -7.40 -4.68 4.03
CA ILE A 127 -7.28 -4.49 5.48
C ILE A 127 -7.65 -3.05 5.85
N ASN A 128 -7.07 -2.07 5.17
CA ASN A 128 -7.31 -0.67 5.47
C ASN A 128 -8.70 -0.21 5.02
N GLY A 129 -9.16 -0.64 3.85
CA GLY A 129 -10.47 -0.29 3.35
C GLY A 129 -11.61 -0.86 4.20
N LEU A 130 -11.50 -2.10 4.66
CA LEU A 130 -12.46 -2.72 5.58
C LEU A 130 -12.45 -2.03 6.96
N TYR A 131 -11.26 -1.64 7.44
CA TYR A 131 -11.13 -0.89 8.67
C TYR A 131 -11.88 0.44 8.59
N PHE A 132 -11.60 1.25 7.59
CA PHE A 132 -12.22 2.57 7.42
C PHE A 132 -13.70 2.52 7.04
N SER A 133 -14.18 1.44 6.43
CA SER A 133 -15.57 1.29 6.01
C SER A 133 -16.47 0.59 7.03
N GLY A 134 -15.91 -0.29 7.87
CA GLY A 134 -16.69 -1.22 8.70
C GLY A 134 -16.57 -0.97 10.20
N VAL A 135 -15.42 -0.51 10.66
CA VAL A 135 -15.19 -0.30 12.08
C VAL A 135 -15.57 1.13 12.42
N LYS A 136 -16.61 1.31 13.24
CA LYS A 136 -17.00 2.63 13.78
C LYS A 136 -15.94 3.13 14.78
N PHE A 137 -14.81 3.59 14.29
CA PHE A 137 -13.96 4.46 15.06
C PHE A 137 -14.31 5.89 14.66
N ASP A 138 -15.04 6.56 15.54
CA ASP A 138 -15.27 7.99 15.44
C ASP A 138 -13.97 8.70 15.80
N TYR A 139 -13.06 8.76 14.83
CA TYR A 139 -11.96 9.71 14.91
C TYR A 139 -12.58 11.12 14.87
N ASP A 140 -12.54 11.82 15.99
CA ASP A 140 -12.90 13.21 16.03
C ASP A 140 -11.68 14.11 15.75
N TYR A 141 -11.91 15.41 15.67
CA TYR A 141 -10.83 16.37 15.41
C TYR A 141 -9.76 16.39 16.52
N SER A 142 -10.10 15.99 17.74
CA SER A 142 -9.14 15.97 18.87
C SER A 142 -8.02 14.96 18.60
N TRP A 143 -8.31 13.88 17.84
CA TRP A 143 -7.31 12.88 17.47
C TRP A 143 -6.17 13.45 16.62
N LEU A 144 -6.45 14.46 15.78
CA LEU A 144 -5.43 15.12 14.96
C LEU A 144 -4.39 15.90 15.79
N SER A 145 -4.68 16.18 17.05
CA SER A 145 -3.77 16.83 17.97
C SER A 145 -2.97 15.84 18.85
N THR A 146 -3.20 14.53 18.69
CA THR A 146 -2.50 13.51 19.46
C THR A 146 -1.05 13.35 19.01
N PRO A 147 -0.11 13.04 19.93
CA PRO A 147 1.28 12.76 19.56
C PRO A 147 1.41 11.64 18.54
N GLN A 148 0.55 10.63 18.60
CA GLN A 148 0.53 9.49 17.68
C GLN A 148 0.25 9.95 16.23
N PHE A 149 -0.73 10.83 16.06
CA PHE A 149 -1.04 11.40 14.75
C PHE A 149 0.10 12.28 14.24
N ILE A 150 0.62 13.19 15.08
CA ILE A 150 1.69 14.13 14.70
C ILE A 150 2.94 13.37 14.26
N VAL A 151 3.38 12.38 15.05
CA VAL A 151 4.52 11.55 14.69
C VAL A 151 4.24 10.73 13.43
N GLY A 152 3.04 10.15 13.32
CA GLY A 152 2.63 9.37 12.16
C GLY A 152 2.63 10.17 10.86
N ILE A 153 2.10 11.39 10.87
CA ILE A 153 2.08 12.24 9.68
C ILE A 153 3.48 12.71 9.27
N ILE A 154 4.35 13.00 10.23
CA ILE A 154 5.74 13.36 9.95
C ILE A 154 6.46 12.20 9.28
N ILE A 155 6.34 10.98 9.80
CA ILE A 155 6.93 9.78 9.21
C ILE A 155 6.35 9.55 7.81
N PHE A 156 5.03 9.65 7.64
CA PHE A 156 4.36 9.46 6.36
C PHE A 156 4.87 10.44 5.29
N LEU A 157 4.96 11.73 5.63
CA LEU A 157 5.46 12.75 4.71
C LEU A 157 6.96 12.56 4.40
N SER A 158 7.76 12.12 5.37
CA SER A 158 9.17 11.82 5.14
C SER A 158 9.35 10.67 4.14
N LEU A 159 8.52 9.64 4.19
CA LEU A 159 8.55 8.51 3.25
C LEU A 159 8.18 8.93 1.82
N ILE A 160 7.24 9.86 1.66
CA ILE A 160 6.93 10.43 0.34
C ILE A 160 8.17 11.15 -0.22
N HIS A 161 8.88 11.89 0.61
CA HIS A 161 10.07 12.67 0.21
C HIS A 161 11.25 11.76 -0.16
N ILE A 162 11.50 10.70 0.64
CA ILE A 162 12.57 9.71 0.40
C ILE A 162 12.32 8.89 -0.88
N SER A 163 11.06 8.66 -1.25
CA SER A 163 10.71 7.94 -2.48
C SER A 163 10.91 8.77 -3.77
N GLU A 164 11.26 10.05 -3.66
CA GLU A 164 11.66 10.80 -4.84
C GLU A 164 12.94 10.19 -5.43
N PRO A 165 13.00 10.01 -6.77
CA PRO A 165 14.21 9.46 -7.40
C PRO A 165 15.36 10.42 -7.14
N THR A 166 16.26 10.02 -6.21
CA THR A 166 17.53 10.72 -6.03
C THR A 166 18.19 10.85 -7.40
N ARG A 167 18.54 12.07 -7.77
CA ARG A 167 19.33 12.33 -9.00
C ARG A 167 20.53 11.40 -8.94
N PRO A 168 20.81 10.60 -9.98
CA PRO A 168 22.10 9.90 -10.01
C PRO A 168 23.18 10.96 -9.96
N ILE A 169 23.99 10.90 -8.94
CA ILE A 169 25.26 11.61 -8.83
C ILE A 169 26.14 11.14 -10.01
#